data_55ae0b0f21c94f609ea5aa01087f0ab9
#
_entry.id   55ae0b0f21c94f609ea5aa01087f0ab9
#
_cell.length_a   1.000
_cell.length_b   1.000
_cell.length_c   1.000
_cell.angle_alpha   90.00
_cell.angle_beta   90.00
_cell.angle_gamma   90.00
#
_symmetry.space_group_name_H-M   'P 1'
#
loop_
_entity.id
_entity.type
_entity.pdbx_description
1 polymer ?
#
loop_
_entity_poly.entity_id
_entity_poly.type
_entity_poly.pdbx_seq_one_letter_code
_entity_poly.pdbx_strand_id
1 'polypeptide(L)'
;RVNVFLGNNNCGKSSVLESVLMLLGANSPALPLAVNVNRNYSTVDKNDFALFFHNCDVANVINIEACLADNTSMRLDMTYSESAIDEISVSDMQNGMIETLKRYTLNQKYTYGAKEYRTALVYNAKDSKLSFVPAEENAKCPSAFYMAPRYNFNDYISHFNQIVTDKEKAKVVEVLNSIEPRIKDVTVIGHSVMVDTGLDKLIPINLMGDGTRKLFTIVTALYNAKNGILIIDEVDNGLYYKSMKSLWKSILKMSQEYDIQVFLSTHSVDSLNALNTLLEDEMPECQSDVKIFTLRKNMQDELKSYDYQFEKFNYLLDREEEIR
;
A
#
# COMPACT_ATOMS: atom_id res chain seq x y z
N ARG A 1 -4.15 14.49 -6.67
CA ARG A 1 -2.87 14.23 -6.00
C ARG A 1 -3.04 13.31 -4.79
N VAL A 2 -3.91 13.60 -3.84
CA VAL A 2 -4.16 12.77 -2.65
C VAL A 2 -5.54 12.15 -2.74
N ASN A 3 -5.61 10.81 -2.75
CA ASN A 3 -6.82 10.03 -2.87
C ASN A 3 -7.10 9.30 -1.54
N VAL A 4 -8.22 9.63 -0.90
CA VAL A 4 -8.59 9.14 0.43
C VAL A 4 -9.75 8.15 0.31
N PHE A 5 -9.54 6.91 0.71
CA PHE A 5 -10.56 5.86 0.71
C PHE A 5 -11.17 5.68 2.08
N LEU A 6 -12.48 5.86 2.14
CA LEU A 6 -13.31 5.74 3.34
C LEU A 6 -14.24 4.53 3.24
N GLY A 7 -14.81 4.16 4.36
CA GLY A 7 -15.83 3.13 4.46
C GLY A 7 -15.69 2.28 5.71
N ASN A 8 -16.71 1.50 6.00
CA ASN A 8 -16.76 0.62 7.15
C ASN A 8 -15.65 -0.45 7.12
N ASN A 9 -15.40 -1.10 8.25
CA ASN A 9 -14.50 -2.24 8.27
C ASN A 9 -15.01 -3.32 7.31
N ASN A 10 -14.07 -3.99 6.64
CA ASN A 10 -14.37 -5.04 5.68
C ASN A 10 -15.15 -4.61 4.41
N CYS A 11 -15.19 -3.29 4.09
CA CYS A 11 -15.79 -2.81 2.85
C CYS A 11 -14.86 -2.87 1.63
N GLY A 12 -13.59 -3.31 1.78
CA GLY A 12 -12.66 -3.48 0.66
C GLY A 12 -11.64 -2.35 0.47
N LYS A 13 -11.45 -1.42 1.42
CA LYS A 13 -10.42 -0.34 1.31
C LYS A 13 -9.02 -0.88 1.02
N SER A 14 -8.56 -1.83 1.84
CA SER A 14 -7.26 -2.47 1.65
C SER A 14 -7.18 -3.19 0.30
N SER A 15 -8.26 -3.85 -0.14
CA SER A 15 -8.30 -4.54 -1.43
C SER A 15 -8.15 -3.57 -2.62
N VAL A 16 -8.73 -2.37 -2.53
CA VAL A 16 -8.53 -1.31 -3.54
C VAL A 16 -7.08 -0.84 -3.54
N LEU A 17 -6.49 -0.57 -2.37
CA LEU A 17 -5.08 -0.15 -2.27
C LEU A 17 -4.12 -1.23 -2.78
N GLU A 18 -4.38 -2.49 -2.43
CA GLU A 18 -3.61 -3.63 -2.91
C GLU A 18 -3.77 -3.85 -4.43
N SER A 19 -4.95 -3.56 -4.99
CA SER A 19 -5.15 -3.59 -6.45
C SER A 19 -4.28 -2.54 -7.15
N VAL A 20 -4.19 -1.33 -6.60
CA VAL A 20 -3.27 -0.30 -7.11
C VAL A 20 -1.82 -0.80 -7.03
N LEU A 21 -1.43 -1.37 -5.88
CA LEU A 21 -0.09 -1.96 -5.70
C LEU A 21 0.19 -3.06 -6.72
N MET A 22 -0.76 -3.97 -6.91
CA MET A 22 -0.63 -5.09 -7.86
C MET A 22 -0.44 -4.60 -9.30
N LEU A 23 -1.20 -3.58 -9.72
CA LEU A 23 -1.08 -2.99 -11.04
C LEU A 23 0.28 -2.32 -11.26
N LEU A 24 0.78 -1.58 -10.27
CA LEU A 24 2.07 -0.86 -10.35
C LEU A 24 3.27 -1.79 -10.22
N GLY A 25 3.12 -2.91 -9.52
CA GLY A 25 4.18 -3.89 -9.29
C GLY A 25 4.12 -5.11 -10.21
N ALA A 26 3.43 -5.05 -11.34
CA ALA A 26 3.18 -6.18 -12.23
C ALA A 26 4.44 -6.85 -12.83
N ASN A 27 5.61 -6.20 -12.74
CA ASN A 27 6.91 -6.80 -13.08
C ASN A 27 7.37 -7.88 -12.09
N SER A 28 6.78 -7.92 -10.89
CA SER A 28 7.18 -8.85 -9.84
C SER A 28 6.19 -10.02 -9.73
N PRO A 29 6.54 -11.22 -10.20
CA PRO A 29 5.68 -12.39 -10.05
C PRO A 29 5.46 -12.79 -8.57
N ALA A 30 6.31 -12.29 -7.66
CA ALA A 30 6.22 -12.55 -6.23
C ALA A 30 5.25 -11.59 -5.49
N LEU A 31 4.80 -10.52 -6.12
CA LEU A 31 4.01 -9.48 -5.46
C LEU A 31 2.70 -10.00 -4.83
N PRO A 32 1.94 -10.93 -5.44
CA PRO A 32 0.77 -11.52 -4.80
C PRO A 32 1.10 -12.13 -3.43
N LEU A 33 2.23 -12.82 -3.32
CA LEU A 33 2.65 -13.38 -2.02
C LEU A 33 3.01 -12.30 -1.01
N ALA A 34 3.67 -11.22 -1.44
CA ALA A 34 4.00 -10.10 -0.56
C ALA A 34 2.73 -9.45 0.00
N VAL A 35 1.66 -9.35 -0.79
CA VAL A 35 0.34 -8.88 -0.32
C VAL A 35 -0.21 -9.80 0.77
N ASN A 36 -0.14 -11.12 0.60
CA ASN A 36 -0.57 -12.07 1.63
C ASN A 36 0.28 -11.99 2.90
N VAL A 37 1.61 -11.84 2.78
CA VAL A 37 2.52 -11.65 3.93
C VAL A 37 2.14 -10.39 4.71
N ASN A 38 1.79 -9.30 4.03
CA ASN A 38 1.33 -8.06 4.67
C ASN A 38 0.02 -8.27 5.46
N ARG A 39 -0.78 -9.26 5.08
CA ARG A 39 -1.98 -9.72 5.82
C ARG A 39 -1.68 -10.74 6.93
N ASN A 40 -0.39 -10.98 7.26
CA ASN A 40 0.09 -12.04 8.16
C ASN A 40 -0.26 -13.47 7.68
N TYR A 41 -0.38 -13.67 6.40
CA TYR A 41 -0.59 -14.97 5.80
C TYR A 41 0.65 -15.37 5.00
N SER A 42 1.47 -16.26 5.55
CA SER A 42 2.79 -16.62 5.00
C SER A 42 2.89 -18.06 4.48
N THR A 43 1.84 -18.85 4.65
CA THR A 43 1.81 -20.22 4.15
C THR A 43 1.52 -20.20 2.65
N VAL A 44 2.26 -20.97 1.87
CA VAL A 44 2.03 -21.06 0.43
C VAL A 44 1.84 -22.53 0.06
N ASP A 45 0.59 -22.86 -0.26
CA ASP A 45 0.23 -24.15 -0.86
C ASP A 45 -0.70 -23.93 -2.08
N LYS A 46 -1.16 -25.03 -2.67
CA LYS A 46 -2.03 -24.99 -3.84
C LYS A 46 -3.35 -24.23 -3.63
N ASN A 47 -3.84 -24.14 -2.40
CA ASN A 47 -5.11 -23.50 -2.08
C ASN A 47 -4.98 -22.00 -1.93
N ASP A 48 -3.76 -21.50 -1.70
CA ASP A 48 -3.51 -20.09 -1.42
C ASP A 48 -3.77 -19.20 -2.64
N PHE A 49 -3.63 -19.75 -3.84
CA PHE A 49 -3.91 -19.00 -5.06
C PHE A 49 -5.40 -18.65 -5.20
N ALA A 50 -6.28 -19.48 -4.65
CA ALA A 50 -7.72 -19.19 -4.65
C ALA A 50 -8.08 -17.97 -3.80
N LEU A 51 -7.28 -17.63 -2.78
CA LEU A 51 -7.52 -16.50 -1.88
C LEU A 51 -7.44 -15.12 -2.56
N PHE A 52 -6.86 -15.03 -3.75
CA PHE A 52 -6.86 -13.80 -4.53
C PHE A 52 -8.20 -13.56 -5.24
N PHE A 53 -8.96 -14.62 -5.50
CA PHE A 53 -10.19 -14.57 -6.27
C PHE A 53 -11.40 -14.32 -5.39
N HIS A 54 -12.38 -13.58 -5.91
CA HIS A 54 -13.63 -13.34 -5.20
C HIS A 54 -14.33 -14.67 -4.88
N ASN A 55 -14.73 -14.86 -3.63
CA ASN A 55 -15.29 -16.11 -3.10
C ASN A 55 -14.42 -17.34 -3.34
N CYS A 56 -13.10 -17.16 -3.48
CA CYS A 56 -12.15 -18.23 -3.84
C CYS A 56 -12.48 -18.95 -5.16
N ASP A 57 -13.25 -18.31 -6.04
CA ASP A 57 -13.62 -18.88 -7.34
C ASP A 57 -12.54 -18.58 -8.38
N VAL A 58 -11.67 -19.55 -8.60
CA VAL A 58 -10.53 -19.47 -9.54
C VAL A 58 -10.95 -19.50 -11.02
N ALA A 59 -12.22 -19.75 -11.34
CA ALA A 59 -12.75 -19.64 -12.70
C ALA A 59 -12.88 -18.17 -13.15
N ASN A 60 -12.92 -17.24 -12.20
CA ASN A 60 -12.96 -15.81 -12.48
C ASN A 60 -11.60 -15.30 -12.96
N VAL A 61 -11.60 -14.19 -13.70
CA VAL A 61 -10.42 -13.41 -14.05
C VAL A 61 -10.38 -12.18 -13.16
N ILE A 62 -9.27 -11.96 -12.48
CA ILE A 62 -9.03 -10.68 -11.80
C ILE A 62 -8.57 -9.70 -12.86
N ASN A 63 -9.29 -8.61 -13.01
CA ASN A 63 -8.97 -7.53 -13.94
C ASN A 63 -8.80 -6.22 -13.19
N ILE A 64 -7.66 -5.55 -13.39
CA ILE A 64 -7.35 -4.25 -12.80
C ILE A 64 -6.90 -3.33 -13.92
N GLU A 65 -7.56 -2.20 -14.08
CA GLU A 65 -7.28 -1.24 -15.14
C GLU A 65 -7.04 0.16 -14.57
N ALA A 66 -6.14 0.89 -15.20
CA ALA A 66 -5.93 2.31 -14.96
C ALA A 66 -5.59 3.03 -16.26
N CYS A 67 -5.84 4.33 -16.27
CA CYS A 67 -5.42 5.23 -17.34
C CYS A 67 -4.54 6.31 -16.73
N LEU A 68 -3.35 6.49 -17.27
CA LEU A 68 -2.43 7.55 -16.87
C LEU A 68 -2.84 8.89 -17.45
N ALA A 69 -2.28 9.99 -16.92
CA ALA A 69 -2.60 11.36 -17.35
C ALA A 69 -2.28 11.62 -18.83
N ASP A 70 -1.34 10.88 -19.42
CA ASP A 70 -0.98 10.92 -20.83
C ASP A 70 -1.86 10.03 -21.73
N ASN A 71 -2.96 9.50 -21.18
CA ASN A 71 -3.87 8.51 -21.78
C ASN A 71 -3.25 7.14 -22.05
N THR A 72 -2.10 6.81 -21.50
CA THR A 72 -1.57 5.45 -21.56
C THR A 72 -2.42 4.53 -20.69
N SER A 73 -2.96 3.45 -21.28
CA SER A 73 -3.70 2.44 -20.53
C SER A 73 -2.77 1.44 -19.86
N MET A 74 -3.10 1.07 -18.65
CA MET A 74 -2.48 -0.03 -17.90
C MET A 74 -3.55 -1.05 -17.54
N ARG A 75 -3.23 -2.34 -17.71
CA ARG A 75 -4.15 -3.42 -17.37
C ARG A 75 -3.37 -4.62 -16.83
N LEU A 76 -3.85 -5.18 -15.74
CA LEU A 76 -3.38 -6.44 -15.18
C LEU A 76 -4.53 -7.45 -15.19
N ASP A 77 -4.36 -8.55 -15.91
CA ASP A 77 -5.24 -9.71 -15.85
C ASP A 77 -4.52 -10.83 -15.07
N MET A 78 -5.19 -11.39 -14.05
CA MET A 78 -4.67 -12.54 -13.32
C MET A 78 -5.62 -13.73 -13.51
N THR A 79 -5.05 -14.88 -13.84
CA THR A 79 -5.79 -16.12 -14.06
C THR A 79 -5.10 -17.28 -13.35
N TYR A 80 -5.89 -18.23 -12.92
CA TYR A 80 -5.40 -19.48 -12.36
C TYR A 80 -5.45 -20.59 -13.39
N SER A 81 -4.45 -21.47 -13.39
CA SER A 81 -4.46 -22.68 -14.22
C SER A 81 -3.81 -23.85 -13.52
N GLU A 82 -4.26 -25.05 -13.85
CA GLU A 82 -3.68 -26.31 -13.43
C GLU A 82 -3.16 -27.07 -14.66
N SER A 83 -1.98 -27.66 -14.54
CA SER A 83 -1.42 -28.54 -15.57
C SER A 83 -0.83 -29.80 -14.94
N ALA A 84 -0.93 -30.92 -15.65
CA ALA A 84 -0.21 -32.14 -15.25
C ALA A 84 1.31 -31.93 -15.38
N ILE A 85 2.08 -32.60 -14.53
CA ILE A 85 3.54 -32.66 -14.66
C ILE A 85 3.85 -33.88 -15.52
N ASP A 86 4.40 -33.68 -16.73
CA ASP A 86 4.64 -34.72 -17.75
C ASP A 86 5.72 -35.77 -17.38
N GLU A 87 6.45 -35.59 -16.29
CA GLU A 87 7.48 -36.52 -15.84
C GLU A 87 6.96 -37.43 -14.71
N ILE A 88 6.27 -38.51 -15.08
CA ILE A 88 5.97 -39.62 -14.18
C ILE A 88 7.22 -40.51 -14.13
N SER A 89 7.95 -40.53 -13.04
CA SER A 89 9.02 -41.51 -12.84
C SER A 89 8.42 -42.89 -12.58
N VAL A 90 9.13 -43.95 -13.03
CA VAL A 90 8.68 -45.34 -12.83
C VAL A 90 8.50 -45.71 -11.33
N SER A 91 9.20 -45.00 -10.44
CA SER A 91 9.09 -45.13 -8.98
C SER A 91 7.75 -44.63 -8.43
N ASP A 92 7.12 -43.64 -9.08
CA ASP A 92 5.85 -43.08 -8.64
C ASP A 92 4.66 -44.01 -8.97
N MET A 93 4.82 -44.82 -10.03
CA MET A 93 3.79 -45.85 -10.40
C MET A 93 3.75 -47.03 -9.44
N GLN A 94 4.84 -47.35 -8.76
CA GLN A 94 4.92 -48.51 -7.87
C GLN A 94 4.27 -48.24 -6.50
N ASN A 95 4.06 -47.02 -6.09
CA ASN A 95 3.52 -46.64 -4.79
C ASN A 95 1.99 -46.50 -4.76
N GLY A 96 1.28 -46.73 -5.85
CA GLY A 96 -0.19 -46.69 -5.89
C GLY A 96 -0.80 -45.29 -5.64
N MET A 97 -0.01 -44.27 -5.49
CA MET A 97 -0.45 -42.90 -5.40
C MET A 97 -0.51 -42.28 -6.80
N ILE A 98 -1.60 -42.51 -7.50
CA ILE A 98 -1.97 -41.73 -8.68
C ILE A 98 -2.66 -40.45 -8.21
N GLU A 99 -2.01 -39.68 -7.36
CA GLU A 99 -2.25 -38.23 -7.37
C GLU A 99 -1.47 -37.72 -8.56
N THR A 100 -2.17 -37.37 -9.62
CA THR A 100 -1.59 -36.70 -10.78
C THR A 100 -0.80 -35.50 -10.26
N LEU A 101 0.53 -35.60 -10.36
CA LEU A 101 1.40 -34.53 -9.92
C LEU A 101 1.04 -33.29 -10.72
N LYS A 102 0.48 -32.29 -10.05
CA LYS A 102 -0.05 -31.10 -10.67
C LYS A 102 0.86 -29.92 -10.42
N ARG A 103 0.89 -29.04 -11.40
CA ARG A 103 1.46 -27.72 -11.33
C ARG A 103 0.29 -26.73 -11.25
N TYR A 104 0.33 -25.83 -10.29
CA TYR A 104 -0.64 -24.77 -10.07
C TYR A 104 0.01 -23.44 -10.42
N THR A 105 -0.63 -22.66 -11.27
CA THR A 105 -0.02 -21.43 -11.79
C THR A 105 -1.00 -20.27 -11.65
N LEU A 106 -0.52 -19.20 -11.02
CA LEU A 106 -1.15 -17.89 -11.05
C LEU A 106 -0.48 -17.08 -12.16
N ASN A 107 -1.14 -16.98 -13.30
CA ASN A 107 -0.64 -16.23 -14.46
C ASN A 107 -0.98 -14.76 -14.29
N GLN A 108 -0.05 -13.89 -14.60
CA GLN A 108 -0.20 -12.45 -14.58
C GLN A 108 0.13 -11.91 -15.98
N LYS A 109 -0.86 -11.31 -16.62
CA LYS A 109 -0.71 -10.66 -17.91
C LYS A 109 -0.87 -9.16 -17.71
N TYR A 110 0.21 -8.43 -17.91
CA TYR A 110 0.25 -6.98 -17.78
C TYR A 110 0.36 -6.32 -19.15
N THR A 111 -0.48 -5.32 -19.40
CA THR A 111 -0.47 -4.51 -20.61
C THR A 111 -0.17 -3.06 -20.25
N TYR A 112 0.78 -2.44 -20.97
CA TYR A 112 1.12 -1.04 -20.85
C TYR A 112 1.11 -0.40 -22.24
N GLY A 113 0.11 0.42 -22.51
CA GLY A 113 -0.16 0.90 -23.87
C GLY A 113 -0.39 -0.27 -24.84
N ALA A 114 0.47 -0.39 -25.85
CA ALA A 114 0.39 -1.47 -26.84
C ALA A 114 1.27 -2.69 -26.52
N LYS A 115 2.06 -2.66 -25.43
CA LYS A 115 2.98 -3.74 -25.06
C LYS A 115 2.33 -4.66 -24.02
N GLU A 116 2.60 -5.95 -24.18
CA GLU A 116 2.15 -7.00 -23.26
C GLU A 116 3.35 -7.68 -22.59
N TYR A 117 3.22 -7.96 -21.32
CA TYR A 117 4.21 -8.62 -20.47
C TYR A 117 3.54 -9.75 -19.69
N ARG A 118 4.24 -10.85 -19.50
CA ARG A 118 3.70 -12.01 -18.79
C ARG A 118 4.65 -12.44 -17.70
N THR A 119 4.11 -12.63 -16.50
CA THR A 119 4.81 -13.23 -15.37
C THR A 119 3.94 -14.35 -14.81
N ALA A 120 4.51 -15.22 -14.01
CA ALA A 120 3.73 -16.24 -13.34
C ALA A 120 4.35 -16.65 -12.00
N LEU A 121 3.46 -17.01 -11.08
CA LEU A 121 3.78 -17.66 -9.83
C LEU A 121 3.36 -19.12 -9.95
N VAL A 122 4.29 -20.05 -9.76
CA VAL A 122 4.09 -21.48 -10.01
C VAL A 122 4.36 -22.27 -8.74
N TYR A 123 3.37 -23.03 -8.28
CA TYR A 123 3.53 -24.01 -7.22
C TYR A 123 3.57 -25.43 -7.83
N ASN A 124 4.64 -26.14 -7.54
CA ASN A 124 4.82 -27.51 -8.00
C ASN A 124 4.51 -28.50 -6.85
N ALA A 125 3.46 -29.28 -7.01
CA ALA A 125 3.05 -30.23 -5.97
C ALA A 125 4.04 -31.40 -5.76
N LYS A 126 4.89 -31.69 -6.75
CA LYS A 126 5.87 -32.81 -6.67
C LYS A 126 6.92 -32.58 -5.58
N ASP A 127 7.44 -31.38 -5.49
CA ASP A 127 8.53 -31.02 -4.56
C ASP A 127 8.12 -29.94 -3.55
N SER A 128 6.82 -29.59 -3.54
CA SER A 128 6.24 -28.53 -2.70
C SER A 128 6.99 -27.20 -2.85
N LYS A 129 7.47 -26.91 -4.06
CA LYS A 129 8.26 -25.70 -4.35
C LYS A 129 7.45 -24.66 -5.08
N LEU A 130 7.74 -23.43 -4.68
CA LEU A 130 7.28 -22.22 -5.34
C LEU A 130 8.40 -21.72 -6.28
N SER A 131 8.02 -21.34 -7.49
CA SER A 131 8.91 -20.73 -8.46
C SER A 131 8.28 -19.52 -9.11
N PHE A 132 9.12 -18.61 -9.60
CA PHE A 132 8.71 -17.36 -10.20
C PHE A 132 9.17 -17.32 -11.66
N VAL A 133 8.25 -17.01 -12.56
CA VAL A 133 8.54 -16.80 -13.96
C VAL A 133 8.50 -15.29 -14.21
N PRO A 134 9.67 -14.63 -14.35
CA PRO A 134 9.72 -13.19 -14.65
C PRO A 134 9.33 -12.95 -16.10
N ALA A 135 8.94 -11.70 -16.42
CA ALA A 135 8.79 -11.28 -17.80
C ALA A 135 10.16 -11.25 -18.52
N GLU A 136 10.15 -11.43 -19.84
CA GLU A 136 11.37 -11.31 -20.65
C GLU A 136 11.94 -9.89 -20.63
N GLU A 137 11.08 -8.89 -20.59
CA GLU A 137 11.42 -7.47 -20.45
C GLU A 137 10.62 -6.85 -19.30
N ASN A 138 11.21 -5.91 -18.58
CA ASN A 138 10.51 -5.15 -17.57
C ASN A 138 9.58 -4.10 -18.22
N ALA A 139 8.33 -4.09 -17.79
CA ALA A 139 7.40 -3.03 -18.14
C ALA A 139 7.80 -1.71 -17.45
N LYS A 140 7.53 -0.58 -18.11
CA LYS A 140 7.58 0.72 -17.46
C LYS A 140 6.38 0.84 -16.53
N CYS A 141 6.62 0.80 -15.22
CA CYS A 141 5.63 1.06 -14.20
C CYS A 141 6.06 2.31 -13.42
N PRO A 142 5.14 3.17 -13.00
CA PRO A 142 5.45 4.20 -12.01
C PRO A 142 6.03 3.57 -10.74
N SER A 143 7.02 4.22 -10.14
CA SER A 143 7.56 3.76 -8.87
C SER A 143 6.47 3.84 -7.80
N ALA A 144 6.31 2.79 -6.99
CA ALA A 144 5.33 2.75 -5.92
C ALA A 144 5.98 2.31 -4.61
N PHE A 145 5.59 2.99 -3.54
CA PHE A 145 5.95 2.63 -2.17
C PHE A 145 4.67 2.28 -1.39
N TYR A 146 4.62 1.08 -0.80
CA TYR A 146 3.46 0.61 -0.04
C TYR A 146 3.76 0.52 1.45
N MET A 147 2.96 1.21 2.23
CA MET A 147 2.98 1.14 3.69
C MET A 147 1.75 0.38 4.17
N ALA A 148 1.96 -0.89 4.56
CA ALA A 148 0.93 -1.74 5.13
C ALA A 148 0.49 -1.24 6.52
N PRO A 149 -0.70 -1.62 7.03
CA PRO A 149 -1.15 -1.30 8.38
C PRO A 149 -0.18 -1.80 9.45
N ARG A 150 0.44 -2.95 9.19
CA ARG A 150 1.53 -3.52 9.98
C ARG A 150 2.80 -3.52 9.15
N TYR A 151 3.72 -2.68 9.51
CA TYR A 151 5.00 -2.53 8.83
C TYR A 151 6.15 -2.83 9.77
N ASN A 152 7.25 -3.33 9.22
CA ASN A 152 8.49 -3.49 9.99
C ASN A 152 9.21 -2.14 10.06
N PHE A 153 9.27 -1.56 11.24
CA PHE A 153 9.92 -0.25 11.46
C PHE A 153 11.38 -0.23 11.01
N ASN A 154 12.10 -1.35 11.13
CA ASN A 154 13.51 -1.42 10.75
C ASN A 154 13.75 -1.19 9.25
N ASP A 155 12.76 -1.48 8.39
CA ASP A 155 12.88 -1.24 6.95
C ASP A 155 13.00 0.27 6.65
N TYR A 156 12.43 1.11 7.50
CA TYR A 156 12.47 2.56 7.35
C TYR A 156 13.79 3.20 7.82
N ILE A 157 14.63 2.48 8.54
CA ILE A 157 15.95 2.97 8.96
C ILE A 157 16.85 3.17 7.74
N SER A 158 16.86 2.21 6.81
CA SER A 158 17.62 2.32 5.57
C SER A 158 17.13 3.47 4.70
N HIS A 159 15.81 3.65 4.62
CA HIS A 159 15.19 4.77 3.90
C HIS A 159 15.52 6.12 4.54
N PHE A 160 15.55 6.21 5.87
CA PHE A 160 15.96 7.43 6.56
C PHE A 160 17.45 7.75 6.36
N ASN A 161 18.32 6.75 6.26
CA ASN A 161 19.73 6.97 5.93
C ASN A 161 19.90 7.64 4.57
N GLN A 162 19.03 7.33 3.59
CA GLN A 162 19.03 8.03 2.30
C GLN A 162 18.69 9.52 2.48
N ILE A 163 17.67 9.83 3.30
CA ILE A 163 17.29 11.23 3.62
C ILE A 163 18.46 12.00 4.25
N VAL A 164 19.20 11.35 5.14
CA VAL A 164 20.40 11.95 5.75
C VAL A 164 21.51 12.18 4.72
N THR A 165 21.73 11.22 3.83
CA THR A 165 22.72 11.31 2.75
C THR A 165 22.38 12.45 1.79
N ASP A 166 21.10 12.65 1.50
CA ASP A 166 20.60 13.73 0.64
C ASP A 166 20.53 15.10 1.35
N LYS A 167 20.93 15.16 2.63
CA LYS A 167 20.93 16.36 3.49
C LYS A 167 19.54 16.97 3.76
N GLU A 168 18.50 16.14 3.64
CA GLU A 168 17.09 16.52 3.85
C GLU A 168 16.56 16.21 5.25
N LYS A 169 17.42 15.78 6.18
CA LYS A 169 17.07 15.41 7.56
C LYS A 169 16.27 16.49 8.29
N ALA A 170 16.57 17.77 8.03
CA ALA A 170 15.89 18.89 8.69
C ALA A 170 14.37 18.87 8.49
N LYS A 171 13.87 18.43 7.33
CA LYS A 171 12.43 18.31 7.05
C LYS A 171 11.77 17.27 7.91
N VAL A 172 12.43 16.13 8.14
CA VAL A 172 11.92 15.08 9.04
C VAL A 172 11.84 15.62 10.47
N VAL A 173 12.87 16.32 10.92
CA VAL A 173 12.91 16.95 12.25
C VAL A 173 11.79 17.97 12.42
N GLU A 174 11.57 18.85 11.42
CA GLU A 174 10.49 19.86 11.42
C GLU A 174 9.11 19.20 11.61
N VAL A 175 8.83 18.13 10.85
CA VAL A 175 7.57 17.44 10.94
C VAL A 175 7.39 16.75 12.30
N LEU A 176 8.42 16.08 12.82
CA LEU A 176 8.34 15.46 14.14
C LEU A 176 8.19 16.48 15.26
N ASN A 177 8.88 17.61 15.16
CA ASN A 177 8.78 18.72 16.11
C ASN A 177 7.37 19.31 16.16
N SER A 178 6.60 19.26 15.06
CA SER A 178 5.20 19.74 15.04
C SER A 178 4.25 18.96 15.96
N ILE A 179 4.58 17.71 16.29
CA ILE A 179 3.81 16.85 17.21
C ILE A 179 4.46 16.80 18.59
N GLU A 180 5.78 16.69 18.61
CA GLU A 180 6.55 16.61 19.86
C GLU A 180 7.61 17.74 19.86
N PRO A 181 7.28 18.93 20.38
CA PRO A 181 8.14 20.12 20.32
C PRO A 181 9.50 19.95 20.99
N ARG A 182 9.69 18.94 21.84
CA ARG A 182 10.97 18.64 22.46
C ARG A 182 11.99 18.03 21.50
N ILE A 183 11.55 17.52 20.33
CA ILE A 183 12.46 16.90 19.36
C ILE A 183 13.28 17.99 18.67
N LYS A 184 14.60 17.96 18.89
CA LYS A 184 15.59 18.89 18.32
C LYS A 184 16.30 18.28 17.12
N ASP A 185 16.54 16.96 17.18
CA ASP A 185 17.24 16.23 16.11
C ASP A 185 16.88 14.75 16.12
N VAL A 186 17.12 14.08 14.98
CA VAL A 186 16.93 12.64 14.80
C VAL A 186 18.17 12.08 14.11
N THR A 187 18.67 10.94 14.57
CA THR A 187 19.82 10.27 13.99
C THR A 187 19.69 8.75 14.06
N VAL A 188 20.49 8.03 13.29
CA VAL A 188 20.60 6.57 13.37
C VAL A 188 21.90 6.18 14.06
N ILE A 189 21.80 5.35 15.09
CA ILE A 189 22.94 4.74 15.75
C ILE A 189 22.76 3.22 15.72
N GLY A 190 23.63 2.53 15.00
CA GLY A 190 23.47 1.09 14.73
C GLY A 190 22.19 0.81 13.95
N HIS A 191 21.26 0.07 14.54
CA HIS A 191 19.96 -0.28 13.99
C HIS A 191 18.81 0.43 14.71
N SER A 192 19.07 1.59 15.32
CA SER A 192 18.05 2.31 16.06
C SER A 192 17.98 3.77 15.66
N VAL A 193 16.76 4.26 15.47
CA VAL A 193 16.49 5.69 15.32
C VAL A 193 16.49 6.32 16.70
N MET A 194 17.38 7.28 16.91
CA MET A 194 17.59 8.00 18.16
C MET A 194 17.14 9.46 17.98
N VAL A 195 16.54 10.01 19.04
CA VAL A 195 15.97 11.35 19.07
C VAL A 195 16.68 12.19 20.11
N ASP A 196 17.09 13.40 19.74
CA ASP A 196 17.56 14.42 20.68
C ASP A 196 16.35 15.24 21.18
N THR A 197 16.09 15.15 22.46
CA THR A 197 15.05 15.94 23.17
C THR A 197 15.66 17.00 24.10
N GLY A 198 16.96 17.23 24.01
CA GLY A 198 17.69 18.16 24.88
C GLY A 198 18.06 17.57 26.25
N LEU A 199 17.93 16.28 26.44
CA LEU A 199 18.44 15.54 27.60
C LEU A 199 19.93 15.22 27.39
N ASP A 200 20.63 14.80 28.46
CA ASP A 200 22.04 14.44 28.39
C ASP A 200 22.34 13.26 27.44
N LYS A 201 21.32 12.46 27.13
CA LYS A 201 21.43 11.30 26.23
C LYS A 201 20.30 11.27 25.22
N LEU A 202 20.62 10.76 24.05
CA LEU A 202 19.62 10.49 23.00
C LEU A 202 18.65 9.38 23.47
N ILE A 203 17.40 9.48 23.06
CA ILE A 203 16.34 8.54 23.41
C ILE A 203 15.95 7.75 22.15
N PRO A 204 15.79 6.41 22.20
CA PRO A 204 15.22 5.65 21.11
C PRO A 204 13.81 6.18 20.76
N ILE A 205 13.52 6.37 19.46
CA ILE A 205 12.21 6.87 19.00
C ILE A 205 11.05 5.96 19.48
N ASN A 206 11.33 4.68 19.68
CA ASN A 206 10.35 3.71 20.21
C ASN A 206 9.85 4.06 21.62
N LEU A 207 10.57 4.90 22.36
CA LEU A 207 10.17 5.40 23.68
C LEU A 207 9.44 6.74 23.63
N MET A 208 9.30 7.35 22.44
CA MET A 208 8.60 8.63 22.24
C MET A 208 7.09 8.47 22.02
N GLY A 209 6.59 7.24 22.03
CA GLY A 209 5.20 6.90 21.73
C GLY A 209 4.93 6.55 20.26
N ASP A 210 3.84 5.83 20.04
CA ASP A 210 3.49 5.29 18.72
C ASP A 210 3.23 6.38 17.67
N GLY A 211 2.65 7.51 18.07
CA GLY A 211 2.36 8.62 17.16
C GLY A 211 3.61 9.22 16.53
N THR A 212 4.65 9.46 17.32
CA THR A 212 5.95 9.99 16.83
C THR A 212 6.60 9.00 15.87
N ARG A 213 6.57 7.71 16.23
CA ARG A 213 7.12 6.63 15.40
C ARG A 213 6.36 6.50 14.07
N LYS A 214 5.03 6.53 14.12
CA LYS A 214 4.17 6.47 12.91
C LYS A 214 4.43 7.66 11.99
N LEU A 215 4.51 8.88 12.54
CA LEU A 215 4.79 10.06 11.73
C LEU A 215 6.18 10.01 11.10
N PHE A 216 7.19 9.60 11.84
CA PHE A 216 8.53 9.36 11.28
C PHE A 216 8.47 8.41 10.08
N THR A 217 7.75 7.29 10.21
CA THR A 217 7.59 6.31 9.15
C THR A 217 6.91 6.90 7.92
N ILE A 218 5.81 7.65 8.12
CA ILE A 218 5.06 8.26 7.01
C ILE A 218 5.92 9.31 6.29
N VAL A 219 6.63 10.18 7.02
CA VAL A 219 7.49 11.20 6.42
C VAL A 219 8.65 10.56 5.64
N THR A 220 9.22 9.49 6.20
CA THR A 220 10.25 8.71 5.52
C THR A 220 9.72 8.05 4.25
N ALA A 221 8.49 7.50 4.29
CA ALA A 221 7.83 6.92 3.13
C ALA A 221 7.52 7.96 2.05
N LEU A 222 7.01 9.14 2.43
CA LEU A 222 6.79 10.27 1.51
C LEU A 222 8.08 10.65 0.79
N TYR A 223 9.19 10.79 1.53
CA TYR A 223 10.47 11.12 0.91
C TYR A 223 10.90 10.07 -0.12
N ASN A 224 10.77 8.80 0.19
CA ASN A 224 11.20 7.71 -0.69
C ASN A 224 10.26 7.47 -1.87
N ALA A 225 9.05 8.01 -1.83
CA ALA A 225 8.09 7.96 -2.93
C ALA A 225 8.20 9.14 -3.91
N LYS A 226 9.27 9.93 -3.87
CA LYS A 226 9.50 11.08 -4.77
C LYS A 226 9.29 10.71 -6.24
N ASN A 227 8.57 11.57 -6.96
CA ASN A 227 8.20 11.40 -8.38
C ASN A 227 7.48 10.08 -8.67
N GLY A 228 6.72 9.57 -7.69
CA GLY A 228 6.06 8.28 -7.78
C GLY A 228 4.75 8.23 -7.02
N ILE A 229 4.42 7.03 -6.54
CA ILE A 229 3.15 6.76 -5.88
C ILE A 229 3.40 6.23 -4.47
N LEU A 230 2.72 6.82 -3.48
CA LEU A 230 2.69 6.33 -2.11
C LEU A 230 1.33 5.74 -1.79
N ILE A 231 1.31 4.52 -1.32
CA ILE A 231 0.10 3.82 -0.88
C ILE A 231 0.20 3.59 0.62
N ILE A 232 -0.77 4.10 1.40
CA ILE A 232 -0.80 3.96 2.86
C ILE A 232 -2.13 3.33 3.28
N ASP A 233 -2.08 2.16 3.88
CA ASP A 233 -3.28 1.57 4.47
C ASP A 233 -3.37 1.94 5.96
N GLU A 234 -4.55 2.37 6.41
CA GLU A 234 -4.82 2.84 7.78
C GLU A 234 -3.85 3.93 8.24
N VAL A 235 -3.89 5.09 7.57
CA VAL A 235 -2.96 6.20 7.80
C VAL A 235 -3.02 6.74 9.24
N ASP A 236 -4.17 6.69 9.86
CA ASP A 236 -4.48 7.18 11.21
C ASP A 236 -4.17 6.20 12.33
N ASN A 237 -3.88 4.93 12.01
CA ASN A 237 -3.65 3.90 13.02
C ASN A 237 -2.46 4.24 13.94
N GLY A 238 -2.70 4.24 15.26
CA GLY A 238 -1.70 4.56 16.28
C GLY A 238 -1.45 6.05 16.51
N LEU A 239 -2.20 6.95 15.84
CA LEU A 239 -2.09 8.39 16.01
C LEU A 239 -3.17 8.95 16.96
N TYR A 240 -2.74 9.88 17.81
CA TYR A 240 -3.66 10.65 18.65
C TYR A 240 -4.34 11.75 17.82
N TYR A 241 -5.61 12.04 18.08
CA TYR A 241 -6.41 12.98 17.28
C TYR A 241 -5.72 14.35 17.06
N LYS A 242 -5.02 14.88 18.09
CA LYS A 242 -4.28 16.17 17.95
C LYS A 242 -3.15 16.14 16.95
N SER A 243 -2.63 14.96 16.64
CA SER A 243 -1.55 14.78 15.66
C SER A 243 -2.05 14.67 14.21
N MET A 244 -3.37 14.48 14.02
CA MET A 244 -3.96 14.28 12.68
C MET A 244 -3.76 15.49 11.77
N LYS A 245 -3.89 16.70 12.31
CA LYS A 245 -3.66 17.94 11.53
C LYS A 245 -2.24 18.04 11.02
N SER A 246 -1.25 17.76 11.86
CA SER A 246 0.18 17.75 11.47
C SER A 246 0.48 16.65 10.44
N LEU A 247 -0.15 15.48 10.59
CA LEU A 247 -0.05 14.40 9.62
C LEU A 247 -0.55 14.84 8.23
N TRP A 248 -1.77 15.36 8.13
CA TRP A 248 -2.36 15.80 6.88
C TRP A 248 -1.57 16.93 6.24
N LYS A 249 -1.12 17.89 7.05
CA LYS A 249 -0.25 18.99 6.58
C LYS A 249 1.04 18.46 5.95
N SER A 250 1.65 17.45 6.56
CA SER A 250 2.86 16.81 6.04
C SER A 250 2.59 16.07 4.72
N ILE A 251 1.50 15.29 4.65
CA ILE A 251 1.11 14.56 3.44
C ILE A 251 0.86 15.54 2.29
N LEU A 252 0.07 16.60 2.51
CA LEU A 252 -0.26 17.58 1.47
C LEU A 252 0.98 18.33 0.98
N LYS A 253 1.78 18.91 1.89
CA LYS A 253 2.98 19.65 1.53
C LYS A 253 4.01 18.79 0.80
N MET A 254 4.35 17.63 1.35
CA MET A 254 5.38 16.78 0.76
C MET A 254 4.90 16.13 -0.55
N SER A 255 3.61 15.83 -0.69
CA SER A 255 3.08 15.31 -1.95
C SER A 255 3.16 16.32 -3.08
N GLN A 256 3.01 17.63 -2.78
CA GLN A 256 3.23 18.70 -3.76
C GLN A 256 4.72 18.90 -4.03
N GLU A 257 5.53 19.03 -2.98
CA GLU A 257 6.97 19.32 -3.10
C GLU A 257 7.74 18.24 -3.86
N TYR A 258 7.38 16.97 -3.65
CA TYR A 258 8.09 15.83 -4.23
C TYR A 258 7.36 15.16 -5.40
N ASP A 259 6.29 15.77 -5.90
CA ASP A 259 5.44 15.24 -6.97
C ASP A 259 5.01 13.80 -6.73
N ILE A 260 4.37 13.57 -5.58
CA ILE A 260 3.89 12.26 -5.17
C ILE A 260 2.38 12.17 -5.37
N GLN A 261 1.90 11.10 -6.01
CA GLN A 261 0.50 10.73 -5.93
C GLN A 261 0.28 9.80 -4.74
N VAL A 262 -0.64 10.16 -3.85
CA VAL A 262 -0.92 9.41 -2.63
C VAL A 262 -2.28 8.73 -2.73
N PHE A 263 -2.31 7.44 -2.39
CA PHE A 263 -3.53 6.66 -2.18
C PHE A 263 -3.52 6.17 -0.73
N LEU A 264 -4.53 6.51 0.04
CA LEU A 264 -4.56 6.11 1.44
C LEU A 264 -5.95 5.74 1.92
N SER A 265 -6.02 4.91 2.96
CA SER A 265 -7.26 4.58 3.64
C SER A 265 -7.30 5.17 5.04
N THR A 266 -8.48 5.51 5.49
CA THR A 266 -8.80 5.85 6.89
C THR A 266 -10.22 5.40 7.24
N HIS A 267 -10.45 5.16 8.51
CA HIS A 267 -11.78 4.92 9.07
C HIS A 267 -12.12 5.90 10.21
N SER A 268 -11.22 6.82 10.52
CA SER A 268 -11.33 7.77 11.62
C SER A 268 -12.05 9.04 11.21
N VAL A 269 -13.14 9.35 11.89
CA VAL A 269 -13.85 10.64 11.75
C VAL A 269 -12.95 11.79 12.19
N ASP A 270 -12.17 11.61 13.27
CA ASP A 270 -11.24 12.63 13.75
C ASP A 270 -10.19 12.97 12.69
N SER A 271 -9.72 11.96 11.94
CA SER A 271 -8.82 12.16 10.82
C SER A 271 -9.45 12.99 9.71
N LEU A 272 -10.72 12.71 9.38
CA LEU A 272 -11.47 13.45 8.36
C LEU A 272 -11.77 14.90 8.78
N ASN A 273 -12.18 15.10 10.03
CA ASN A 273 -12.42 16.43 10.58
C ASN A 273 -11.13 17.27 10.58
N ALA A 274 -9.99 16.66 10.93
CA ALA A 274 -8.70 17.33 10.89
C ALA A 274 -8.29 17.70 9.45
N LEU A 275 -8.54 16.84 8.46
CA LEU A 275 -8.33 17.13 7.05
C LEU A 275 -9.23 18.28 6.58
N ASN A 276 -10.53 18.22 6.91
CA ASN A 276 -11.50 19.24 6.54
C ASN A 276 -11.09 20.62 7.07
N THR A 277 -10.87 20.72 8.39
CA THR A 277 -10.42 21.97 9.03
C THR A 277 -9.11 22.49 8.41
N LEU A 278 -8.17 21.62 8.09
CA LEU A 278 -6.91 22.04 7.46
C LEU A 278 -7.15 22.62 6.07
N LEU A 279 -8.02 22.00 5.27
CA LEU A 279 -8.33 22.44 3.91
C LEU A 279 -9.21 23.70 3.89
N GLU A 280 -10.03 23.95 4.92
CA GLU A 280 -10.81 25.19 5.04
C GLU A 280 -9.95 26.37 5.48
N ASP A 281 -9.19 26.18 6.57
CA ASP A 281 -8.61 27.30 7.31
C ASP A 281 -7.16 27.62 6.92
N GLU A 282 -6.34 26.58 6.60
CA GLU A 282 -4.90 26.77 6.45
C GLU A 282 -4.35 26.46 5.05
N MET A 283 -4.98 25.59 4.31
CA MET A 283 -4.48 25.11 3.00
C MET A 283 -5.60 25.05 1.93
N PRO A 284 -6.37 26.14 1.73
CA PRO A 284 -7.47 26.12 0.76
C PRO A 284 -6.99 25.87 -0.67
N GLU A 285 -5.74 26.20 -0.99
CA GLU A 285 -5.11 25.91 -2.28
C GLU A 285 -4.97 24.42 -2.56
N CYS A 286 -4.97 23.59 -1.53
CA CYS A 286 -4.87 22.12 -1.64
C CYS A 286 -6.21 21.41 -1.84
N GLN A 287 -7.35 22.11 -1.77
CA GLN A 287 -8.68 21.50 -1.90
C GLN A 287 -8.85 20.73 -3.21
N SER A 288 -8.35 21.26 -4.33
CA SER A 288 -8.40 20.61 -5.63
C SER A 288 -7.48 19.39 -5.75
N ASP A 289 -6.47 19.29 -4.89
CA ASP A 289 -5.52 18.18 -4.85
C ASP A 289 -6.05 16.95 -4.10
N VAL A 290 -7.12 17.11 -3.32
CA VAL A 290 -7.70 16.03 -2.49
C VAL A 290 -8.97 15.50 -3.13
N LYS A 291 -9.05 14.19 -3.28
CA LYS A 291 -10.25 13.48 -3.71
C LYS A 291 -10.60 12.39 -2.71
N ILE A 292 -11.87 12.32 -2.34
CA ILE A 292 -12.37 11.42 -1.31
C ILE A 292 -13.31 10.40 -1.94
N PHE A 293 -13.12 9.14 -1.61
CA PHE A 293 -13.90 8.01 -2.11
C PHE A 293 -14.50 7.25 -0.94
N THR A 294 -15.81 7.15 -0.87
CA THR A 294 -16.48 6.25 0.06
C THR A 294 -16.78 4.93 -0.62
N LEU A 295 -16.34 3.86 0.02
CA LEU A 295 -16.57 2.49 -0.43
C LEU A 295 -17.69 1.85 0.38
N ARG A 296 -18.74 1.38 -0.29
CA ARG A 296 -19.88 0.69 0.33
C ARG A 296 -20.19 -0.59 -0.42
N LYS A 297 -20.55 -1.62 0.30
CA LYS A 297 -21.12 -2.84 -0.28
C LYS A 297 -22.64 -2.70 -0.37
N ASN A 298 -23.21 -3.04 -1.52
CA ASN A 298 -24.64 -3.12 -1.70
C ASN A 298 -25.21 -4.43 -1.11
N MET A 299 -26.54 -4.62 -1.19
CA MET A 299 -27.21 -5.84 -0.70
C MET A 299 -26.76 -7.13 -1.42
N GLN A 300 -26.17 -7.01 -2.60
CA GLN A 300 -25.61 -8.09 -3.40
C GLN A 300 -24.12 -8.34 -3.14
N ASP A 301 -23.54 -7.71 -2.09
CA ASP A 301 -22.11 -7.74 -1.74
C ASP A 301 -21.19 -7.13 -2.80
N GLU A 302 -21.73 -6.36 -3.76
CA GLU A 302 -20.95 -5.65 -4.75
C GLU A 302 -20.40 -4.34 -4.17
N LEU A 303 -19.11 -4.09 -4.40
CA LEU A 303 -18.45 -2.86 -3.98
C LEU A 303 -18.88 -1.69 -4.88
N LYS A 304 -19.36 -0.61 -4.28
CA LYS A 304 -19.66 0.67 -4.93
C LYS A 304 -18.72 1.75 -4.38
N SER A 305 -18.22 2.58 -5.27
CA SER A 305 -17.41 3.74 -4.91
C SER A 305 -18.17 5.02 -5.22
N TYR A 306 -18.18 5.94 -4.26
CA TYR A 306 -18.77 7.28 -4.39
C TYR A 306 -17.65 8.29 -4.19
N ASP A 307 -17.43 9.16 -5.15
CA ASP A 307 -16.39 10.18 -5.08
C ASP A 307 -16.96 11.56 -4.72
N TYR A 308 -16.19 12.29 -3.92
CA TYR A 308 -16.56 13.62 -3.45
C TYR A 308 -15.42 14.61 -3.71
N GLN A 309 -15.79 15.75 -4.29
CA GLN A 309 -14.99 16.96 -4.25
C GLN A 309 -15.10 17.62 -2.87
N PHE A 310 -14.20 18.54 -2.55
CA PHE A 310 -14.08 19.13 -1.22
C PHE A 310 -15.39 19.74 -0.71
N GLU A 311 -16.10 20.54 -1.53
CA GLU A 311 -17.35 21.22 -1.11
C GLU A 311 -18.42 20.22 -0.67
N LYS A 312 -18.58 19.11 -1.40
CA LYS A 312 -19.54 18.07 -1.05
C LYS A 312 -19.12 17.29 0.18
N PHE A 313 -17.82 17.03 0.32
CA PHE A 313 -17.24 16.37 1.49
C PHE A 313 -17.46 17.20 2.76
N ASN A 314 -17.14 18.50 2.72
CA ASN A 314 -17.39 19.43 3.82
C ASN A 314 -18.87 19.46 4.23
N TYR A 315 -19.78 19.63 3.24
CA TYR A 315 -21.21 19.63 3.49
C TYR A 315 -21.71 18.36 4.20
N LEU A 316 -21.20 17.18 3.83
CA LEU A 316 -21.59 15.91 4.44
C LEU A 316 -21.06 15.77 5.87
N LEU A 317 -19.82 16.24 6.13
CA LEU A 317 -19.23 16.25 7.48
C LEU A 317 -20.01 17.16 8.43
N ASP A 318 -20.35 18.37 8.01
CA ASP A 318 -21.09 19.36 8.83
C ASP A 318 -22.46 18.88 9.27
N ARG A 319 -23.07 17.98 8.50
CA ARG A 319 -24.38 17.41 8.81
C ARG A 319 -24.33 16.10 9.59
N GLU A 320 -23.13 15.66 9.97
CA GLU A 320 -22.92 14.34 10.57
C GLU A 320 -23.54 13.21 9.71
N GLU A 321 -23.76 13.47 8.42
CA GLU A 321 -24.26 12.45 7.51
C GLU A 321 -23.19 11.34 7.35
N GLU A 322 -23.65 10.10 7.27
CA GLU A 322 -22.77 8.96 7.21
C GLU A 322 -21.92 8.97 5.91
N ILE A 323 -20.68 9.44 6.01
CA ILE A 323 -19.69 9.43 4.91
C ILE A 323 -19.01 8.06 4.76
N ARG A 324 -19.29 7.15 5.69
CA ARG A 324 -18.67 5.81 5.76
C ARG A 324 -19.40 4.76 4.97
#